data_54c13c6270e4a327776c42ac7e1ffb7c
#
_entry.id   54c13c6270e4a327776c42ac7e1ffb7c
#
_cell.length_a   1.000
_cell.length_b   1.000
_cell.length_c   1.000
_cell.angle_alpha   90.00
_cell.angle_beta   90.00
_cell.angle_gamma   90.00
#
_symmetry.space_group_name_H-M   'P 1'
#
loop_
_entity.id
_entity.type
_entity.pdbx_description
1 polymer ?
#
loop_
_entity_poly.entity_id
_entity_poly.type
_entity_poly.pdbx_seq_one_letter_code
_entity_poly.pdbx_strand_id
1 'polypeptide(L)'
;RGLGDVYKRQVKSYEDVDSWKTVIFLYNAALKEVGTKLEILNDEFQHVHQYNPIEHIKTRIKTPESIVKKLKRYGYETSIENMVRYINDIAGVRLICSFTSDIYRLAEMIGNQSDLKVLSIKDYIKNPKESGYKSYHMLVSVPIFLSDSVVDTKVEIQIRTIAMDFWASLEHKIYYKFEGNAPDYISRDLRECAKMVSELDEKMLQLNEAIQECILKESDRERLEGVCRDVIGSREEQKLMSAESAAEDPKKEDQKG
;
A
#
# COMPACT_ATOMS: atom_id res chain seq x y z
N ARG A 1 -11.63 -44.84 11.10
CA ARG A 1 -11.14 -44.77 9.70
C ARG A 1 -11.10 -43.31 9.31
N GLY A 2 -9.91 -42.81 9.05
CA GLY A 2 -9.58 -41.41 9.04
C GLY A 2 -10.13 -40.63 7.86
N LEU A 3 -10.60 -39.45 8.15
CA LEU A 3 -10.75 -38.31 7.23
C LEU A 3 -9.36 -37.73 6.91
N GLY A 4 -8.51 -38.53 6.29
CA GLY A 4 -7.10 -38.19 6.04
C GLY A 4 -6.68 -38.06 4.59
N ASP A 5 -7.61 -38.23 3.64
CA ASP A 5 -7.37 -37.94 2.22
C ASP A 5 -8.05 -36.63 1.80
N VAL A 6 -7.68 -35.54 2.46
CA VAL A 6 -7.93 -34.21 1.93
C VAL A 6 -7.07 -34.08 0.66
N TYR A 7 -7.73 -34.16 -0.49
CA TYR A 7 -7.27 -33.88 -1.83
C TYR A 7 -5.93 -33.13 -1.87
N LYS A 8 -4.85 -33.82 -2.20
CA LYS A 8 -3.65 -33.22 -2.75
C LYS A 8 -4.04 -32.63 -4.11
N ARG A 9 -4.52 -31.38 -4.11
CA ARG A 9 -4.69 -30.63 -5.35
C ARG A 9 -3.36 -30.63 -6.09
N GLN A 10 -3.32 -31.21 -7.27
CA GLN A 10 -2.12 -31.15 -8.11
C GLN A 10 -1.88 -29.70 -8.51
N VAL A 11 -0.69 -29.18 -8.18
CA VAL A 11 -0.23 -27.91 -8.71
C VAL A 11 0.10 -28.15 -10.18
N LYS A 12 -0.71 -27.63 -11.09
CA LYS A 12 -0.39 -27.63 -12.52
C LYS A 12 0.63 -26.54 -12.82
N SER A 13 1.66 -26.89 -13.57
CA SER A 13 2.57 -25.90 -14.13
C SER A 13 1.92 -25.25 -15.36
N TYR A 14 2.41 -24.06 -15.75
CA TYR A 14 1.96 -23.42 -17.00
C TYR A 14 2.30 -24.23 -18.26
N GLU A 15 3.17 -25.20 -18.15
CA GLU A 15 3.54 -26.13 -19.23
C GLU A 15 2.36 -26.99 -19.66
N ASP A 16 1.35 -27.19 -18.78
CA ASP A 16 0.12 -27.93 -19.04
C ASP A 16 -0.99 -27.06 -19.65
N VAL A 17 -0.72 -25.80 -19.99
CA VAL A 17 -1.73 -24.84 -20.46
C VAL A 17 -1.64 -24.65 -21.96
N ASP A 18 -2.55 -25.28 -22.69
CA ASP A 18 -2.51 -25.38 -24.16
C ASP A 18 -3.00 -24.14 -24.94
N SER A 19 -3.48 -23.08 -24.26
CA SER A 19 -4.05 -21.96 -24.99
C SER A 19 -3.81 -20.59 -24.35
N TRP A 20 -3.61 -19.57 -25.20
CA TRP A 20 -3.56 -18.17 -24.81
C TRP A 20 -4.79 -17.72 -23.99
N LYS A 21 -5.97 -18.25 -24.34
CA LYS A 21 -7.21 -17.92 -23.63
C LYS A 21 -7.16 -18.37 -22.17
N THR A 22 -6.66 -19.59 -21.91
CA THR A 22 -6.51 -20.12 -20.56
C THR A 22 -5.49 -19.33 -19.75
N VAL A 23 -4.37 -18.95 -20.35
CA VAL A 23 -3.36 -18.13 -19.68
C VAL A 23 -3.95 -16.75 -19.31
N ILE A 24 -4.59 -16.08 -20.25
CA ILE A 24 -5.22 -14.76 -19.97
C ILE A 24 -6.33 -14.89 -18.93
N PHE A 25 -7.10 -15.98 -18.93
CA PHE A 25 -8.07 -16.26 -17.88
C PHE A 25 -7.41 -16.34 -16.49
N LEU A 26 -6.29 -17.08 -16.36
CA LEU A 26 -5.55 -17.20 -15.10
C LEU A 26 -5.03 -15.84 -14.60
N TYR A 27 -4.47 -15.02 -15.50
CA TYR A 27 -4.01 -13.69 -15.14
C TYR A 27 -5.15 -12.75 -14.73
N ASN A 28 -6.33 -12.86 -15.38
CA ASN A 28 -7.52 -12.12 -14.94
C ASN A 28 -8.03 -12.61 -13.59
N ALA A 29 -8.00 -13.91 -13.31
CA ALA A 29 -8.35 -14.46 -12.00
C ALA A 29 -7.38 -13.95 -10.91
N ALA A 30 -6.07 -13.99 -11.17
CA ALA A 30 -5.05 -13.47 -10.27
C ALA A 30 -5.24 -11.96 -9.98
N LEU A 31 -5.62 -11.21 -11.02
CA LEU A 31 -5.88 -9.78 -10.86
C LEU A 31 -7.11 -9.50 -10.00
N LYS A 32 -8.15 -10.33 -10.09
CA LYS A 32 -9.33 -10.25 -9.21
C LYS A 32 -8.97 -10.58 -7.77
N GLU A 33 -8.21 -11.66 -7.53
CA GLU A 33 -7.77 -12.03 -6.18
C GLU A 33 -6.96 -10.92 -5.52
N VAL A 34 -5.92 -10.43 -6.18
CA VAL A 34 -5.07 -9.35 -5.65
C VAL A 34 -5.86 -8.04 -5.53
N GLY A 35 -6.71 -7.72 -6.54
CA GLY A 35 -7.54 -6.52 -6.52
C GLY A 35 -8.49 -6.50 -5.32
N THR A 36 -9.22 -7.59 -5.09
CA THR A 36 -10.15 -7.73 -3.96
C THR A 36 -9.43 -7.59 -2.61
N LYS A 37 -8.22 -8.16 -2.47
CA LYS A 37 -7.41 -8.00 -1.24
C LYS A 37 -7.04 -6.53 -0.98
N LEU A 38 -6.67 -5.81 -2.02
CA LEU A 38 -6.33 -4.38 -1.89
C LEU A 38 -7.58 -3.53 -1.64
N GLU A 39 -8.73 -3.89 -2.21
CA GLU A 39 -10.01 -3.25 -1.92
C GLU A 39 -10.42 -3.47 -0.46
N ILE A 40 -10.27 -4.69 0.07
CA ILE A 40 -10.53 -4.99 1.49
C ILE A 40 -9.62 -4.16 2.41
N LEU A 41 -8.32 -4.05 2.09
CA LEU A 41 -7.39 -3.19 2.82
C LEU A 41 -7.82 -1.72 2.78
N ASN A 42 -8.24 -1.23 1.63
CA ASN A 42 -8.74 0.13 1.47
C ASN A 42 -10.01 0.38 2.31
N ASP A 43 -10.95 -0.56 2.30
CA ASP A 43 -12.17 -0.49 3.08
C ASP A 43 -11.87 -0.55 4.59
N GLU A 44 -10.92 -1.38 5.03
CA GLU A 44 -10.45 -1.42 6.41
C GLU A 44 -9.90 -0.05 6.84
N PHE A 45 -9.01 0.57 6.04
CA PHE A 45 -8.49 1.90 6.33
C PHE A 45 -9.58 2.96 6.41
N GLN A 46 -10.59 2.91 5.54
CA GLN A 46 -11.69 3.87 5.52
C GLN A 46 -12.63 3.75 6.72
N HIS A 47 -12.86 2.53 7.23
CA HIS A 47 -13.89 2.29 8.24
C HIS A 47 -13.35 2.07 9.65
N VAL A 48 -12.11 1.59 9.77
CA VAL A 48 -11.52 1.18 11.06
C VAL A 48 -10.41 2.12 11.51
N HIS A 49 -9.66 2.71 10.58
CA HIS A 49 -8.53 3.57 10.87
C HIS A 49 -8.86 5.06 10.66
N GLN A 50 -8.17 5.93 11.38
CA GLN A 50 -8.34 7.41 11.25
C GLN A 50 -7.73 7.96 9.96
N TYR A 51 -6.86 7.20 9.31
CA TYR A 51 -6.13 7.61 8.12
C TYR A 51 -6.10 6.49 7.08
N ASN A 52 -6.54 6.80 5.86
CA ASN A 52 -6.45 5.91 4.71
C ASN A 52 -5.28 6.35 3.81
N PRO A 53 -4.22 5.54 3.68
CA PRO A 53 -3.09 5.85 2.80
C PRO A 53 -3.39 5.62 1.32
N ILE A 54 -4.50 4.92 0.97
CA ILE A 54 -4.83 4.50 -0.38
C ILE A 54 -5.74 5.51 -1.05
N GLU A 55 -5.27 6.11 -2.13
CA GLU A 55 -6.03 7.06 -2.94
C GLU A 55 -6.76 6.37 -4.11
N HIS A 56 -6.05 5.50 -4.82
CA HIS A 56 -6.60 4.81 -5.98
C HIS A 56 -5.99 3.42 -6.17
N ILE A 57 -6.82 2.46 -6.57
CA ILE A 57 -6.43 1.14 -7.03
C ILE A 57 -6.81 1.01 -8.50
N LYS A 58 -5.85 0.73 -9.38
CA LYS A 58 -6.08 0.53 -10.82
C LYS A 58 -5.50 -0.81 -11.23
N THR A 59 -6.30 -1.61 -11.91
CA THR A 59 -5.89 -2.92 -12.42
C THR A 59 -5.86 -2.92 -13.95
N ARG A 60 -4.97 -3.71 -14.54
CA ARG A 60 -4.93 -3.89 -16.00
C ARG A 60 -4.37 -5.24 -16.37
N ILE A 61 -4.89 -5.80 -17.47
CA ILE A 61 -4.23 -6.86 -18.22
C ILE A 61 -3.49 -6.24 -19.40
N LYS A 62 -2.26 -6.68 -19.62
CA LYS A 62 -1.46 -6.28 -20.79
C LYS A 62 -2.05 -6.89 -22.04
N THR A 63 -2.21 -6.10 -23.12
CA THR A 63 -2.78 -6.61 -24.37
C THR A 63 -1.86 -7.62 -25.04
N PRO A 64 -2.41 -8.61 -25.78
CA PRO A 64 -1.61 -9.61 -26.51
C PRO A 64 -0.55 -8.98 -27.40
N GLU A 65 -0.89 -7.90 -28.12
CA GLU A 65 0.05 -7.17 -29.01
C GLU A 65 1.23 -6.59 -28.22
N SER A 66 0.95 -6.04 -27.03
CA SER A 66 1.98 -5.48 -26.15
C SER A 66 2.88 -6.57 -25.55
N ILE A 67 2.33 -7.78 -25.29
CA ILE A 67 3.10 -8.93 -24.83
C ILE A 67 4.05 -9.39 -25.94
N VAL A 68 3.52 -9.59 -27.17
CA VAL A 68 4.31 -9.98 -28.34
C VAL A 68 5.42 -8.96 -28.64
N LYS A 69 5.07 -7.65 -28.63
CA LYS A 69 6.07 -6.58 -28.84
C LYS A 69 7.18 -6.63 -27.79
N LYS A 70 6.84 -6.93 -26.53
CA LYS A 70 7.81 -7.02 -25.44
C LYS A 70 8.70 -8.25 -25.56
N LEU A 71 8.15 -9.42 -25.91
CA LEU A 71 8.93 -10.64 -26.19
C LEU A 71 9.94 -10.43 -27.31
N LYS A 72 9.50 -9.86 -28.44
CA LYS A 72 10.36 -9.55 -29.59
C LYS A 72 11.49 -8.59 -29.20
N ARG A 73 11.20 -7.54 -28.40
CA ARG A 73 12.20 -6.60 -27.92
C ARG A 73 13.29 -7.27 -27.05
N TYR A 74 12.91 -8.34 -26.32
CA TYR A 74 13.85 -9.13 -25.50
C TYR A 74 14.56 -10.24 -26.31
N GLY A 75 14.23 -10.42 -27.61
CA GLY A 75 14.82 -11.45 -28.45
C GLY A 75 14.23 -12.84 -28.24
N TYR A 76 13.05 -12.95 -27.62
CA TYR A 76 12.39 -14.22 -27.38
C TYR A 76 11.33 -14.54 -28.45
N GLU A 77 11.18 -15.81 -28.76
CA GLU A 77 10.07 -16.30 -29.58
C GLU A 77 8.72 -16.08 -28.91
N THR A 78 7.69 -15.88 -29.74
CA THR A 78 6.31 -15.70 -29.29
C THR A 78 5.69 -17.06 -28.94
N SER A 79 5.87 -17.51 -27.71
CA SER A 79 5.26 -18.73 -27.16
C SER A 79 4.62 -18.45 -25.81
N ILE A 80 3.71 -19.32 -25.37
CA ILE A 80 3.07 -19.24 -24.05
C ILE A 80 4.13 -19.38 -22.95
N GLU A 81 5.04 -20.32 -23.11
CA GLU A 81 6.14 -20.55 -22.17
C GLU A 81 6.98 -19.28 -21.97
N ASN A 82 7.44 -18.66 -23.06
CA ASN A 82 8.22 -17.44 -23.00
C ASN A 82 7.42 -16.25 -22.42
N MET A 83 6.12 -16.18 -22.72
CA MET A 83 5.23 -15.18 -22.15
C MET A 83 5.18 -15.29 -20.62
N VAL A 84 4.89 -16.48 -20.09
CA VAL A 84 4.79 -16.72 -18.66
C VAL A 84 6.14 -16.56 -17.96
N ARG A 85 7.22 -17.02 -18.61
CA ARG A 85 8.57 -16.99 -18.04
C ARG A 85 9.15 -15.60 -17.95
N TYR A 86 9.05 -14.80 -19.01
CA TYR A 86 9.80 -13.54 -19.16
C TYR A 86 8.94 -12.27 -19.03
N ILE A 87 7.61 -12.35 -19.17
CA ILE A 87 6.75 -11.17 -19.04
C ILE A 87 6.09 -11.17 -17.66
N ASN A 88 6.58 -10.33 -16.78
CA ASN A 88 6.10 -10.26 -15.38
C ASN A 88 4.95 -9.28 -15.17
N ASP A 89 4.64 -8.42 -16.16
CA ASP A 89 3.63 -7.37 -16.10
C ASP A 89 2.39 -7.65 -16.96
N ILE A 90 2.04 -8.96 -17.12
CA ILE A 90 0.82 -9.37 -17.83
C ILE A 90 -0.39 -8.94 -17.02
N ALA A 91 -0.46 -9.32 -15.74
CA ALA A 91 -1.39 -8.76 -14.77
C ALA A 91 -0.67 -7.68 -13.95
N GLY A 92 -1.20 -6.48 -13.96
CA GLY A 92 -0.63 -5.34 -13.25
C GLY A 92 -1.65 -4.65 -12.36
N VAL A 93 -1.26 -4.37 -11.13
CA VAL A 93 -1.99 -3.50 -10.20
C VAL A 93 -1.17 -2.24 -9.99
N ARG A 94 -1.83 -1.10 -10.02
CA ARG A 94 -1.26 0.18 -9.61
C ARG A 94 -1.98 0.68 -8.39
N LEU A 95 -1.24 0.81 -7.29
CA LEU A 95 -1.70 1.32 -6.02
C LEU A 95 -1.12 2.72 -5.85
N ILE A 96 -2.00 3.72 -5.74
CA ILE A 96 -1.62 5.11 -5.53
C ILE A 96 -1.90 5.46 -4.09
N CYS A 97 -0.91 6.05 -3.43
CA CYS A 97 -0.99 6.50 -2.04
C CYS A 97 -0.61 7.97 -1.91
N SER A 98 -0.90 8.54 -0.75
CA SER A 98 -0.71 9.95 -0.48
C SER A 98 0.78 10.31 -0.35
N PHE A 99 1.54 9.55 0.46
CA PHE A 99 2.92 9.89 0.81
C PHE A 99 3.89 8.74 0.57
N THR A 100 5.18 9.07 0.46
CA THR A 100 6.25 8.07 0.26
C THR A 100 6.36 7.08 1.41
N SER A 101 6.11 7.49 2.65
CA SER A 101 6.06 6.60 3.82
C SER A 101 4.99 5.52 3.70
N ASP A 102 3.83 5.85 3.11
CA ASP A 102 2.73 4.92 2.90
C ASP A 102 3.08 3.80 1.92
N ILE A 103 3.95 4.10 0.94
CA ILE A 103 4.40 3.10 -0.03
C ILE A 103 5.04 1.91 0.68
N TYR A 104 5.97 2.18 1.61
CA TYR A 104 6.68 1.13 2.33
C TYR A 104 5.78 0.38 3.31
N ARG A 105 4.88 1.10 4.01
CA ARG A 105 3.88 0.52 4.90
C ARG A 105 2.94 -0.43 4.16
N LEU A 106 2.40 0.00 3.02
CA LEU A 106 1.52 -0.83 2.18
C LEU A 106 2.27 -2.03 1.59
N ALA A 107 3.52 -1.84 1.14
CA ALA A 107 4.35 -2.93 0.63
C ALA A 107 4.62 -4.00 1.68
N GLU A 108 4.88 -3.63 2.93
CA GLU A 108 5.04 -4.54 4.05
C GLU A 108 3.75 -5.31 4.35
N MET A 109 2.61 -4.62 4.44
CA MET A 109 1.30 -5.24 4.67
C MET A 109 0.94 -6.26 3.58
N ILE A 110 1.17 -5.93 2.32
CA ILE A 110 0.94 -6.83 1.19
C ILE A 110 1.90 -8.02 1.27
N GLY A 111 3.16 -7.78 1.59
CA GLY A 111 4.18 -8.84 1.71
C GLY A 111 3.95 -9.81 2.85
N ASN A 112 3.23 -9.41 3.89
CA ASN A 112 2.91 -10.23 5.05
C ASN A 112 1.64 -11.08 4.89
N GLN A 113 0.91 -10.94 3.76
CA GLN A 113 -0.24 -11.81 3.50
C GLN A 113 0.20 -13.24 3.18
N SER A 114 -0.35 -14.21 3.93
CA SER A 114 0.10 -15.61 3.92
C SER A 114 -0.12 -16.34 2.58
N ASP A 115 -1.04 -15.84 1.76
CA ASP A 115 -1.40 -16.41 0.45
C ASP A 115 -0.79 -15.64 -0.74
N LEU A 116 0.04 -14.63 -0.47
CA LEU A 116 0.85 -13.94 -1.46
C LEU A 116 2.33 -14.28 -1.26
N LYS A 117 2.98 -14.76 -2.30
CA LYS A 117 4.41 -15.02 -2.29
C LYS A 117 5.15 -13.90 -3.03
N VAL A 118 5.95 -13.12 -2.32
CA VAL A 118 6.81 -12.11 -2.95
C VAL A 118 7.95 -12.79 -3.71
N LEU A 119 8.00 -12.60 -5.02
CA LEU A 119 9.02 -13.16 -5.91
C LEU A 119 10.22 -12.22 -6.09
N SER A 120 9.96 -10.93 -6.24
CA SER A 120 11.01 -9.91 -6.36
C SER A 120 10.48 -8.52 -6.03
N ILE A 121 11.40 -7.66 -5.60
CA ILE A 121 11.15 -6.25 -5.31
C ILE A 121 12.15 -5.41 -6.12
N LYS A 122 11.66 -4.29 -6.71
CA LYS A 122 12.49 -3.26 -7.34
C LYS A 122 12.08 -1.90 -6.78
N ASP A 123 12.93 -1.34 -5.97
CA ASP A 123 12.73 -0.04 -5.36
C ASP A 123 13.37 1.05 -6.24
N TYR A 124 12.54 1.60 -7.14
CA TYR A 124 12.93 2.75 -7.97
C TYR A 124 12.72 4.10 -7.26
N ILE A 125 12.32 4.10 -5.98
CA ILE A 125 12.28 5.31 -5.17
C ILE A 125 13.68 5.61 -4.67
N LYS A 126 14.35 4.57 -4.11
CA LYS A 126 15.75 4.64 -3.66
C LYS A 126 16.73 4.67 -4.83
N ASN A 127 16.44 3.95 -5.91
CA ASN A 127 17.27 3.84 -7.09
C ASN A 127 16.48 4.21 -8.35
N PRO A 128 16.21 5.51 -8.61
CA PRO A 128 15.44 5.97 -9.77
C PRO A 128 16.07 5.52 -11.09
N LYS A 129 15.23 5.33 -12.11
CA LYS A 129 15.74 5.11 -13.48
C LYS A 129 16.40 6.38 -14.02
N GLU A 130 17.22 6.24 -15.05
CA GLU A 130 17.88 7.38 -15.73
C GLU A 130 16.91 8.45 -16.21
N SER A 131 15.66 8.08 -16.53
CA SER A 131 14.59 9.02 -16.91
C SER A 131 14.07 9.86 -15.74
N GLY A 132 14.42 9.52 -14.49
CA GLY A 132 13.83 10.08 -13.27
C GLY A 132 12.59 9.33 -12.77
N TYR A 133 12.19 8.24 -13.43
CA TYR A 133 11.06 7.43 -13.03
C TYR A 133 11.24 6.84 -11.61
N LYS A 134 10.24 7.05 -10.76
CA LYS A 134 10.14 6.51 -9.39
C LYS A 134 8.89 5.65 -9.23
N SER A 135 9.01 4.52 -8.56
CA SER A 135 7.90 3.63 -8.18
C SER A 135 8.47 2.49 -7.35
N TYR A 136 7.68 1.90 -6.48
CA TYR A 136 8.01 0.65 -5.80
C TYR A 136 7.30 -0.50 -6.53
N HIS A 137 8.06 -1.48 -7.00
CA HIS A 137 7.52 -2.61 -7.75
C HIS A 137 7.67 -3.89 -6.93
N MET A 138 6.56 -4.59 -6.73
CA MET A 138 6.53 -5.94 -6.18
C MET A 138 6.04 -6.90 -7.24
N LEU A 139 6.76 -7.96 -7.49
CA LEU A 139 6.27 -9.10 -8.23
C LEU A 139 5.83 -10.15 -7.22
N VAL A 140 4.55 -10.46 -7.22
CA VAL A 140 3.96 -11.47 -6.34
C VAL A 140 3.42 -12.65 -7.13
N SER A 141 3.35 -13.82 -6.49
CA SER A 141 2.63 -14.99 -6.98
C SER A 141 1.43 -15.22 -6.07
N VAL A 142 0.27 -15.45 -6.68
CA VAL A 142 -0.98 -15.77 -5.99
C VAL A 142 -1.51 -17.11 -6.49
N PRO A 143 -1.93 -18.04 -5.59
CA PRO A 143 -2.49 -19.33 -6.00
C PRO A 143 -3.92 -19.14 -6.49
N ILE A 144 -4.19 -19.55 -7.72
CA ILE A 144 -5.53 -19.55 -8.31
C ILE A 144 -6.13 -20.93 -8.17
N PHE A 145 -7.18 -21.03 -7.36
CA PHE A 145 -7.89 -22.26 -7.09
C PHE A 145 -8.94 -22.51 -8.18
N LEU A 146 -8.68 -23.49 -9.02
CA LEU A 146 -9.61 -23.97 -10.04
C LEU A 146 -10.43 -25.16 -9.50
N SER A 147 -11.32 -25.69 -10.32
CA SER A 147 -12.18 -26.83 -9.92
C SER A 147 -11.38 -28.08 -9.55
N ASP A 148 -10.29 -28.34 -10.26
CA ASP A 148 -9.49 -29.57 -10.17
C ASP A 148 -8.01 -29.33 -9.84
N SER A 149 -7.57 -28.09 -9.84
CA SER A 149 -6.14 -27.76 -9.75
C SER A 149 -5.90 -26.40 -9.08
N VAL A 150 -4.63 -26.14 -8.71
CA VAL A 150 -4.17 -24.84 -8.25
C VAL A 150 -3.04 -24.39 -9.17
N VAL A 151 -3.10 -23.12 -9.62
CA VAL A 151 -2.08 -22.54 -10.50
C VAL A 151 -1.54 -21.26 -9.91
N ASP A 152 -0.25 -21.23 -9.59
CA ASP A 152 0.43 -20.03 -9.12
C ASP A 152 0.59 -19.03 -10.25
N THR A 153 0.04 -17.83 -10.08
CA THR A 153 0.02 -16.82 -11.14
C THR A 153 0.67 -15.52 -10.68
N LYS A 154 1.51 -14.93 -11.54
CA LYS A 154 2.26 -13.71 -11.22
C LYS A 154 1.41 -12.47 -11.40
N VAL A 155 1.54 -11.51 -10.47
CA VAL A 155 0.98 -10.16 -10.57
C VAL A 155 2.06 -9.14 -10.23
N GLU A 156 2.23 -8.10 -11.05
CA GLU A 156 3.09 -6.96 -10.73
C GLU A 156 2.27 -5.90 -10.01
N ILE A 157 2.66 -5.56 -8.78
CA ILE A 157 2.07 -4.47 -8.01
C ILE A 157 3.04 -3.28 -8.07
N GLN A 158 2.57 -2.15 -8.59
CA GLN A 158 3.31 -0.89 -8.65
C GLN A 158 2.70 0.08 -7.64
N ILE A 159 3.47 0.45 -6.62
CA ILE A 159 3.04 1.39 -5.58
C ILE A 159 3.73 2.73 -5.83
N ARG A 160 2.95 3.81 -5.82
CA ARG A 160 3.40 5.18 -6.14
C ARG A 160 2.67 6.19 -5.29
N THR A 161 3.27 7.36 -5.10
CA THR A 161 2.52 8.54 -4.68
C THR A 161 1.72 9.12 -5.85
N ILE A 162 0.79 10.03 -5.54
CA ILE A 162 0.05 10.83 -6.55
C ILE A 162 1.04 11.53 -7.48
N ALA A 163 2.08 12.15 -6.94
CA ALA A 163 3.09 12.88 -7.69
C ALA A 163 3.90 11.96 -8.63
N MET A 164 4.30 10.78 -8.16
CA MET A 164 4.98 9.77 -8.98
C MET A 164 4.09 9.27 -10.12
N ASP A 165 2.79 9.04 -9.87
CA ASP A 165 1.87 8.57 -10.92
C ASP A 165 1.56 9.66 -11.94
N PHE A 166 1.44 10.91 -11.50
CA PHE A 166 1.32 12.08 -12.38
C PHE A 166 2.45 12.12 -13.39
N TRP A 167 3.70 12.16 -12.92
CA TRP A 167 4.87 12.23 -13.80
C TRP A 167 4.96 11.01 -14.73
N ALA A 168 4.85 9.79 -14.19
CA ALA A 168 4.99 8.57 -14.98
C ALA A 168 3.90 8.42 -16.06
N SER A 169 2.70 8.93 -15.80
CA SER A 169 1.59 8.88 -16.75
C SER A 169 1.81 9.86 -17.91
N LEU A 170 2.38 11.03 -17.64
CA LEU A 170 2.67 12.04 -18.68
C LEU A 170 3.93 11.67 -19.47
N GLU A 171 5.00 11.22 -18.83
CA GLU A 171 6.21 10.71 -19.49
C GLU A 171 5.85 9.64 -20.52
N HIS A 172 5.06 8.63 -20.13
CA HIS A 172 4.64 7.59 -21.05
C HIS A 172 3.86 8.14 -22.25
N LYS A 173 2.98 9.14 -22.08
CA LYS A 173 2.23 9.77 -23.18
C LYS A 173 3.14 10.57 -24.12
N ILE A 174 4.14 11.23 -23.57
CA ILE A 174 5.11 12.02 -24.37
C ILE A 174 5.98 11.06 -25.18
N TYR A 175 6.59 10.04 -24.55
CA TYR A 175 7.41 9.07 -25.26
C TYR A 175 6.66 8.25 -26.31
N TYR A 176 5.40 7.91 -26.04
CA TYR A 176 4.58 7.17 -27.01
C TYR A 176 4.39 7.93 -28.33
N LYS A 177 4.24 9.26 -28.26
CA LYS A 177 4.11 10.11 -29.46
C LYS A 177 5.36 10.15 -30.34
N PHE A 178 6.53 9.92 -29.75
CA PHE A 178 7.82 9.96 -30.44
C PHE A 178 8.35 8.58 -30.83
N GLU A 179 7.59 7.50 -30.61
CA GLU A 179 8.00 6.11 -30.90
C GLU A 179 9.41 5.74 -30.38
N GLY A 180 9.84 6.37 -29.29
CA GLY A 180 11.16 6.17 -28.68
C GLY A 180 12.29 7.04 -29.24
N ASN A 181 12.02 7.90 -30.22
CA ASN A 181 13.00 8.79 -30.84
C ASN A 181 12.83 10.25 -30.39
N ALA A 182 12.51 10.47 -29.13
CA ALA A 182 12.38 11.83 -28.59
C ALA A 182 13.73 12.58 -28.68
N PRO A 183 13.75 13.86 -29.09
CA PRO A 183 14.95 14.67 -29.05
C PRO A 183 15.56 14.74 -27.64
N ASP A 184 16.89 14.85 -27.54
CA ASP A 184 17.62 14.82 -26.28
C ASP A 184 17.17 15.89 -25.28
N TYR A 185 16.76 17.06 -25.76
CA TYR A 185 16.25 18.11 -24.88
C TYR A 185 14.96 17.70 -24.17
N ILE A 186 14.06 16.94 -24.81
CA ILE A 186 12.84 16.42 -24.20
C ILE A 186 13.18 15.46 -23.04
N SER A 187 14.15 14.58 -23.26
CA SER A 187 14.61 13.64 -22.21
C SER A 187 15.25 14.38 -21.02
N ARG A 188 15.98 15.46 -21.29
CA ARG A 188 16.57 16.31 -20.26
C ARG A 188 15.48 17.04 -19.46
N ASP A 189 14.54 17.68 -20.15
CA ASP A 189 13.47 18.46 -19.54
C ASP A 189 12.51 17.54 -18.74
N LEU A 190 12.25 16.31 -19.20
CA LEU A 190 11.52 15.30 -18.44
C LEU A 190 12.24 14.90 -17.14
N ARG A 191 13.58 14.78 -17.15
CA ARG A 191 14.35 14.51 -15.93
C ARG A 191 14.28 15.69 -14.94
N GLU A 192 14.32 16.92 -15.46
CA GLU A 192 14.15 18.12 -14.64
C GLU A 192 12.76 18.17 -14.01
N CYS A 193 11.70 17.90 -14.77
CA CYS A 193 10.36 17.74 -14.23
C CYS A 193 10.27 16.64 -13.17
N ALA A 194 10.92 15.49 -13.37
CA ALA A 194 10.96 14.41 -12.38
C ALA A 194 11.58 14.85 -11.05
N LYS A 195 12.63 15.69 -11.11
CA LYS A 195 13.28 16.25 -9.93
C LYS A 195 12.32 17.21 -9.20
N MET A 196 11.72 18.17 -9.90
CA MET A 196 10.75 19.11 -9.31
C MET A 196 9.57 18.41 -8.66
N VAL A 197 9.01 17.39 -9.32
CA VAL A 197 7.91 16.57 -8.78
C VAL A 197 8.35 15.82 -7.52
N SER A 198 9.58 15.30 -7.49
CA SER A 198 10.11 14.62 -6.30
C SER A 198 10.35 15.56 -5.14
N GLU A 199 10.83 16.77 -5.38
CA GLU A 199 11.03 17.80 -4.37
C GLU A 199 9.68 18.26 -3.78
N LEU A 200 8.67 18.40 -4.63
CA LEU A 200 7.31 18.73 -4.18
C LEU A 200 6.70 17.61 -3.33
N ASP A 201 6.83 16.36 -3.77
CA ASP A 201 6.32 15.17 -3.05
C ASP A 201 6.95 15.07 -1.66
N GLU A 202 8.28 15.25 -1.56
CA GLU A 202 9.01 15.29 -0.29
C GLU A 202 8.55 16.44 0.61
N LYS A 203 8.32 17.63 0.02
CA LYS A 203 7.83 18.78 0.77
C LYS A 203 6.43 18.55 1.35
N MET A 204 5.56 17.91 0.59
CA MET A 204 4.20 17.55 1.06
C MET A 204 4.27 16.53 2.20
N LEU A 205 5.17 15.55 2.16
CA LEU A 205 5.40 14.62 3.26
C LEU A 205 5.85 15.36 4.52
N GLN A 206 6.84 16.24 4.42
CA GLN A 206 7.34 17.06 5.56
C GLN A 206 6.24 17.92 6.19
N LEU A 207 5.35 18.50 5.37
CA LEU A 207 4.21 19.28 5.87
C LEU A 207 3.21 18.38 6.61
N ASN A 208 2.94 17.19 6.10
CA ASN A 208 2.08 16.23 6.79
C ASN A 208 2.67 15.79 8.14
N GLU A 209 3.96 15.48 8.19
CA GLU A 209 4.66 15.11 9.42
C GLU A 209 4.61 16.24 10.45
N ALA A 210 4.85 17.49 10.03
CA ALA A 210 4.76 18.65 10.90
C ALA A 210 3.35 18.87 11.48
N ILE A 211 2.30 18.64 10.68
CA ILE A 211 0.91 18.73 11.16
C ILE A 211 0.63 17.62 12.17
N GLN A 212 1.06 16.39 11.91
CA GLN A 212 0.88 15.28 12.85
C GLN A 212 1.57 15.54 14.20
N GLU A 213 2.77 16.11 14.19
CA GLU A 213 3.46 16.51 15.41
C GLU A 213 2.70 17.61 16.18
N CYS A 214 2.10 18.58 15.48
CA CYS A 214 1.29 19.61 16.13
C CYS A 214 0.05 19.01 16.80
N ILE A 215 -0.66 18.13 16.13
CA ILE A 215 -1.86 17.45 16.66
C ILE A 215 -1.52 16.62 17.90
N LEU A 216 -0.41 15.88 17.87
CA LEU A 216 0.04 15.09 19.03
C LEU A 216 0.37 15.98 20.23
N LYS A 217 1.09 17.10 20.03
CA LYS A 217 1.42 18.05 21.10
C LYS A 217 0.16 18.68 21.69
N GLU A 218 -0.83 18.98 20.89
CA GLU A 218 -2.10 19.57 21.36
C GLU A 218 -2.92 18.56 22.16
N SER A 219 -3.01 17.31 21.69
CA SER A 219 -3.66 16.21 22.41
C SER A 219 -2.99 15.91 23.78
N ASP A 220 -1.66 15.91 23.83
CA ASP A 220 -0.91 15.73 25.08
C ASP A 220 -1.14 16.87 26.06
N ARG A 221 -1.23 18.10 25.55
CA ARG A 221 -1.53 19.30 26.35
C ARG A 221 -2.95 19.22 26.95
N GLU A 222 -3.95 18.90 26.15
CA GLU A 222 -5.34 18.73 26.61
C GLU A 222 -5.46 17.61 27.67
N ARG A 223 -4.73 16.50 27.46
CA ARG A 223 -4.69 15.39 28.41
C ARG A 223 -4.07 15.82 29.76
N LEU A 224 -2.98 16.58 29.74
CA LEU A 224 -2.34 17.11 30.94
C LEU A 224 -3.24 18.12 31.66
N GLU A 225 -3.93 19.00 30.93
CA GLU A 225 -4.88 19.95 31.50
C GLU A 225 -6.10 19.24 32.11
N GLY A 226 -6.55 18.13 31.52
CA GLY A 226 -7.58 17.25 32.09
C GLY A 226 -7.16 16.64 33.42
N VAL A 227 -5.98 16.02 33.45
CA VAL A 227 -5.43 15.42 34.68
C VAL A 227 -5.24 16.49 35.79
N CYS A 228 -4.76 17.69 35.44
CA CYS A 228 -4.63 18.76 36.39
C CYS A 228 -5.97 19.23 36.99
N ARG A 229 -7.03 19.30 36.17
CA ARG A 229 -8.39 19.62 36.64
C ARG A 229 -8.93 18.59 37.62
N ASP A 230 -8.75 17.29 37.30
CA ASP A 230 -9.21 16.18 38.15
C ASP A 230 -8.48 16.16 39.49
N VAL A 231 -7.16 16.45 39.50
CA VAL A 231 -6.36 16.50 40.72
C VAL A 231 -6.73 17.74 41.59
N ILE A 232 -7.05 18.87 40.97
CA ILE A 232 -7.46 20.08 41.71
C ILE A 232 -8.86 19.88 42.28
N GLY A 233 -9.82 19.33 41.46
CA GLY A 233 -11.17 19.04 41.90
C GLY A 233 -11.21 18.10 43.07
N SER A 234 -10.47 16.99 43.02
CA SER A 234 -10.38 16.02 44.12
C SER A 234 -9.74 16.59 45.41
N ARG A 235 -8.83 17.56 45.29
CA ARG A 235 -8.28 18.27 46.46
C ARG A 235 -9.26 19.25 47.07
N GLU A 236 -10.10 19.90 46.28
CA GLU A 236 -11.14 20.82 46.79
C GLU A 236 -12.26 20.02 47.46
N GLU A 237 -12.68 18.90 46.91
CA GLU A 237 -13.65 18.00 47.56
C GLU A 237 -13.13 17.42 48.88
N GLN A 238 -11.88 17.00 48.98
CA GLN A 238 -11.26 16.54 50.20
C GLN A 238 -11.17 17.67 51.28
N LYS A 239 -10.93 18.90 50.87
CA LYS A 239 -10.94 20.04 51.81
C LYS A 239 -12.33 20.38 52.32
N LEU A 240 -13.35 20.27 51.46
CA LEU A 240 -14.75 20.47 51.83
C LEU A 240 -15.21 19.40 52.82
N MET A 241 -14.95 18.11 52.52
CA MET A 241 -15.28 17.00 53.45
C MET A 241 -14.56 17.10 54.77
N SER A 242 -13.30 17.55 54.81
CA SER A 242 -12.55 17.76 56.05
C SER A 242 -13.06 18.95 56.86
N ALA A 243 -13.58 19.99 56.19
CA ALA A 243 -14.19 21.16 56.87
C ALA A 243 -15.58 20.82 57.45
N GLU A 244 -16.37 20.04 56.74
CA GLU A 244 -17.69 19.53 57.25
C GLU A 244 -17.52 18.59 58.44
N SER A 245 -16.54 17.67 58.40
CA SER A 245 -16.20 16.79 59.52
C SER A 245 -15.70 17.52 60.74
N ALA A 246 -15.02 18.69 60.57
CA ALA A 246 -14.57 19.54 61.70
C ALA A 246 -15.71 20.39 62.30
N ALA A 247 -16.79 20.61 61.58
CA ALA A 247 -17.96 21.37 62.03
C ALA A 247 -18.99 20.52 62.80
N GLU A 248 -18.96 19.19 62.68
CA GLU A 248 -19.89 18.24 63.32
C GLU A 248 -19.44 17.73 64.71
N ASP A 249 -18.35 18.22 65.34
CA ASP A 249 -17.94 17.83 66.69
C ASP A 249 -18.42 18.86 67.74
N PRO A 250 -19.70 18.75 68.23
CA PRO A 250 -20.21 19.62 69.24
C PRO A 250 -19.88 19.06 70.63
N LYS A 251 -18.95 19.74 71.32
CA LYS A 251 -18.91 19.93 72.79
C LYS A 251 -19.31 18.76 73.65
N LYS A 252 -18.33 18.05 74.12
CA LYS A 252 -18.36 17.45 75.47
C LYS A 252 -17.74 18.49 76.41
N GLU A 253 -18.55 19.36 76.93
CA GLU A 253 -18.22 20.10 78.12
C GLU A 253 -19.30 19.92 79.21
N ASP A 254 -18.74 19.55 80.33
CA ASP A 254 -19.22 19.75 81.71
C ASP A 254 -20.50 19.07 82.22
N GLN A 255 -20.24 18.01 82.87
CA GLN A 255 -20.92 17.76 84.17
C GLN A 255 -19.91 17.26 85.22
N LYS A 256 -19.43 18.23 86.06
CA LYS A 256 -18.98 18.03 87.37
C LYS A 256 -19.59 19.12 88.23
N GLY A 257 -20.53 18.70 89.11
CA GLY A 257 -21.12 19.48 90.21
C GLY A 257 -21.93 18.55 91.03
#